data_3101fe79d7c0195658b03e3318b87721
#
_entry.id   3101fe79d7c0195658b03e3318b87721
#
_cell.length_a   1.000
_cell.length_b   1.000
_cell.length_c   1.000
_cell.angle_alpha   90.00
_cell.angle_beta   90.00
_cell.angle_gamma   90.00
#
_symmetry.space_group_name_H-M   'P 1'
#
loop_
_entity.id
_entity.type
_entity.pdbx_description
1 polymer ?
#
loop_
_entity_poly.entity_id
_entity_poly.type
_entity_poly.pdbx_seq_one_letter_code
_entity_poly.pdbx_strand_id
1 'polypeptide(L)'
;NGGKTWSDAVVLWDDNGHTCGNPCPVIDDSTGTVWLLLTHNLGTDHEADIIKGKARSTRTVWVSHSSDDGHTWVTPSEITKTTKKPGWGWYATGPGVGIQIKHGPHKGRLVIPCDHSYDDQNGKLQGGGFEFGAHSIHSDDHGNTWQLGGVIRPKTNECQVVELNATNGSL
;
A
#
# COMPACT_ATOMS: atom_id res chain seq x y z
N ASN A 1 -3.55 -22.24 14.42
CA ASN A 1 -4.66 -23.19 14.53
C ASN A 1 -5.57 -23.18 13.29
N GLY A 2 -5.16 -22.52 12.20
CA GLY A 2 -5.88 -22.44 10.94
C GLY A 2 -7.21 -21.66 11.02
N GLY A 3 -7.28 -20.64 11.85
CA GLY A 3 -8.48 -19.80 11.99
C GLY A 3 -9.63 -20.42 12.79
N LYS A 4 -9.37 -21.49 13.54
CA LYS A 4 -10.41 -22.14 14.36
C LYS A 4 -10.80 -21.32 15.57
N THR A 5 -9.90 -20.51 16.09
CA THR A 5 -10.14 -19.56 17.18
C THR A 5 -9.41 -18.25 16.88
N TRP A 6 -9.95 -17.16 17.42
CA TRP A 6 -9.40 -15.80 17.24
C TRP A 6 -9.23 -15.18 18.62
N SER A 7 -8.18 -14.42 18.81
CA SER A 7 -7.99 -13.56 19.98
C SER A 7 -8.88 -12.33 19.89
N ASP A 8 -8.95 -11.57 20.97
CA ASP A 8 -9.53 -10.22 20.93
C ASP A 8 -8.78 -9.34 19.95
N ALA A 9 -9.48 -8.38 19.34
CA ALA A 9 -8.90 -7.41 18.44
C ALA A 9 -7.92 -6.48 19.20
N VAL A 10 -6.79 -6.19 18.59
CA VAL A 10 -5.78 -5.26 19.13
C VAL A 10 -5.66 -4.07 18.18
N VAL A 11 -5.68 -2.85 18.71
CA VAL A 11 -5.43 -1.64 17.95
C VAL A 11 -3.93 -1.55 17.68
N LEU A 12 -3.56 -1.60 16.40
CA LEU A 12 -2.19 -1.53 15.97
C LEU A 12 -1.69 -0.09 15.83
N TRP A 13 -2.54 0.78 15.31
CA TRP A 13 -2.25 2.20 15.14
C TRP A 13 -3.50 3.04 15.30
N ASP A 14 -3.42 4.06 16.15
CA ASP A 14 -4.42 5.10 16.35
C ASP A 14 -3.72 6.47 16.30
N ASP A 15 -4.26 7.40 15.54
CA ASP A 15 -3.77 8.78 15.44
C ASP A 15 -4.90 9.78 15.71
N ASN A 16 -5.48 9.70 16.89
CA ASN A 16 -6.36 10.71 17.50
C ASN A 16 -7.44 11.30 16.56
N GLY A 17 -8.18 10.43 15.85
CA GLY A 17 -9.27 10.82 14.96
C GLY A 17 -8.85 11.10 13.52
N HIS A 18 -7.59 10.88 13.17
CA HIS A 18 -7.13 10.78 11.80
C HIS A 18 -7.42 9.39 11.24
N THR A 19 -7.40 9.25 9.91
CA THR A 19 -7.65 7.96 9.26
C THR A 19 -6.37 7.15 9.22
N CYS A 20 -6.38 5.96 9.83
CA CYS A 20 -5.39 4.92 9.67
C CYS A 20 -6.06 3.74 8.98
N GLY A 21 -5.81 3.53 7.69
CA GLY A 21 -6.64 2.61 6.90
C GLY A 21 -5.92 1.86 5.80
N ASN A 22 -6.71 1.13 5.01
CA ASN A 22 -6.27 0.30 3.88
C ASN A 22 -5.09 -0.64 4.22
N PRO A 23 -5.20 -1.49 5.25
CA PRO A 23 -4.12 -2.40 5.61
C PRO A 23 -3.91 -3.45 4.52
N CYS A 24 -2.66 -3.64 4.11
CA CYS A 24 -2.24 -4.67 3.17
C CYS A 24 -1.01 -5.40 3.72
N PRO A 25 -1.17 -6.61 4.27
CA PRO A 25 -0.06 -7.39 4.80
C PRO A 25 0.69 -8.14 3.71
N VAL A 26 1.97 -8.38 3.95
CA VAL A 26 2.80 -9.34 3.20
C VAL A 26 3.79 -10.01 4.14
N ILE A 27 4.03 -11.29 3.93
CA ILE A 27 5.01 -12.05 4.71
C ILE A 27 6.31 -12.16 3.90
N ASP A 28 7.42 -11.83 4.52
CA ASP A 28 8.74 -12.20 4.04
C ASP A 28 9.07 -13.60 4.57
N ASP A 29 8.93 -14.62 3.73
CA ASP A 29 9.16 -16.02 4.11
C ASP A 29 10.62 -16.30 4.49
N SER A 30 11.56 -15.46 4.08
CA SER A 30 12.97 -15.65 4.40
C SER A 30 13.34 -15.20 5.81
N THR A 31 12.62 -14.24 6.37
CA THR A 31 12.83 -13.68 7.70
C THR A 31 11.73 -14.03 8.69
N GLY A 32 10.56 -14.47 8.21
CA GLY A 32 9.35 -14.63 9.01
C GLY A 32 8.67 -13.31 9.37
N THR A 33 9.16 -12.18 8.86
CA THR A 33 8.62 -10.84 9.18
C THR A 33 7.28 -10.63 8.48
N VAL A 34 6.28 -10.18 9.24
CA VAL A 34 5.00 -9.72 8.70
C VAL A 34 5.08 -8.21 8.50
N TRP A 35 5.08 -7.77 7.26
CA TRP A 35 5.01 -6.35 6.89
C TRP A 35 3.54 -5.95 6.72
N LEU A 36 3.18 -4.75 7.19
CA LEU A 36 1.86 -4.17 7.04
C LEU A 36 1.97 -2.78 6.45
N LEU A 37 1.49 -2.62 5.23
CA LEU A 37 1.41 -1.33 4.59
C LEU A 37 0.03 -0.71 4.85
N LEU A 38 0.01 0.60 5.05
CA LEU A 38 -1.13 1.35 5.53
C LEU A 38 -1.20 2.70 4.82
N THR A 39 -2.34 3.34 4.91
CA THR A 39 -2.50 4.73 4.46
C THR A 39 -3.03 5.60 5.58
N HIS A 40 -2.71 6.89 5.51
CA HIS A 40 -3.13 7.87 6.50
C HIS A 40 -3.58 9.18 5.84
N ASN A 41 -4.58 9.83 6.39
CA ASN A 41 -4.97 11.20 6.08
C ASN A 41 -5.61 11.87 7.28
N LEU A 42 -5.65 13.20 7.27
CA LEU A 42 -6.34 13.97 8.30
C LEU A 42 -7.83 13.55 8.37
N GLY A 43 -8.37 13.41 9.56
CA GLY A 43 -9.77 13.02 9.76
C GLY A 43 -10.79 14.04 9.18
N THR A 44 -10.35 15.27 8.96
CA THR A 44 -11.14 16.32 8.29
C THR A 44 -11.10 16.23 6.76
N ASP A 45 -10.19 15.46 6.21
CA ASP A 45 -9.96 15.35 4.76
C ASP A 45 -10.68 14.11 4.22
N HIS A 46 -11.88 14.31 3.68
CA HIS A 46 -12.67 13.22 3.11
C HIS A 46 -12.14 12.81 1.73
N GLU A 47 -12.34 11.55 1.38
CA GLU A 47 -11.91 10.97 0.11
C GLU A 47 -12.29 11.83 -1.10
N ALA A 48 -13.54 12.26 -1.18
CA ALA A 48 -14.03 13.09 -2.28
C ALA A 48 -13.28 14.42 -2.43
N ASP A 49 -12.80 14.99 -1.33
CA ASP A 49 -12.03 16.24 -1.34
C ASP A 49 -10.56 16.01 -1.67
N ILE A 50 -10.00 14.90 -1.20
CA ILE A 50 -8.63 14.47 -1.57
C ILE A 50 -8.56 14.20 -3.08
N ILE A 51 -9.51 13.45 -3.63
CA ILE A 51 -9.60 13.14 -5.07
C ILE A 51 -9.71 14.42 -5.90
N LYS A 52 -10.49 15.40 -5.45
CA LYS A 52 -10.70 16.68 -6.15
C LYS A 52 -9.62 17.73 -5.88
N GLY A 53 -8.61 17.40 -5.08
CA GLY A 53 -7.56 18.35 -4.68
C GLY A 53 -8.07 19.52 -3.82
N LYS A 54 -9.18 19.34 -3.12
CA LYS A 54 -9.80 20.35 -2.23
C LYS A 54 -9.48 20.13 -0.77
N ALA A 55 -8.92 18.97 -0.42
CA ALA A 55 -8.49 18.64 0.94
C ALA A 55 -7.28 19.49 1.36
N ARG A 56 -7.04 19.58 2.67
CA ARG A 56 -5.89 20.30 3.24
C ARG A 56 -4.57 19.56 2.96
N SER A 57 -4.65 18.22 2.88
CA SER A 57 -3.51 17.36 2.61
C SER A 57 -3.89 16.24 1.63
N THR A 58 -2.94 15.45 1.24
CA THR A 58 -3.14 14.23 0.45
C THR A 58 -3.08 13.01 1.36
N ARG A 59 -3.44 11.84 0.82
CA ARG A 59 -3.28 10.58 1.53
C ARG A 59 -1.82 10.12 1.49
N THR A 60 -1.26 9.76 2.62
CA THR A 60 0.13 9.32 2.81
C THR A 60 0.23 7.81 2.97
N VAL A 61 1.41 7.26 2.70
CA VAL A 61 1.70 5.81 2.72
C VAL A 61 2.64 5.50 3.87
N TRP A 62 2.32 4.47 4.63
CA TRP A 62 3.00 4.09 5.84
C TRP A 62 3.29 2.60 5.88
N VAL A 63 4.30 2.22 6.64
CA VAL A 63 4.68 0.82 6.86
C VAL A 63 4.98 0.55 8.32
N SER A 64 4.51 -0.60 8.78
CA SER A 64 4.85 -1.22 10.06
C SER A 64 5.26 -2.66 9.84
N HIS A 65 5.86 -3.29 10.85
CA HIS A 65 6.16 -4.71 10.78
C HIS A 65 6.13 -5.37 12.15
N SER A 66 5.99 -6.69 12.13
CA SER A 66 6.11 -7.59 13.26
C SER A 66 7.12 -8.68 12.94
N SER A 67 8.00 -9.00 13.89
CA SER A 67 8.95 -10.11 13.80
C SER A 67 8.64 -11.26 14.80
N ASP A 68 7.45 -11.22 15.39
CA ASP A 68 6.99 -12.14 16.43
C ASP A 68 5.56 -12.65 16.18
N ASP A 69 5.26 -13.00 14.93
CA ASP A 69 3.96 -13.53 14.49
C ASP A 69 2.77 -12.60 14.79
N GLY A 70 3.00 -11.28 14.79
CA GLY A 70 1.96 -10.27 15.00
C GLY A 70 1.66 -9.95 16.47
N HIS A 71 2.45 -10.46 17.42
CA HIS A 71 2.27 -10.16 18.85
C HIS A 71 2.63 -8.71 19.17
N THR A 72 3.73 -8.22 18.61
CA THR A 72 4.12 -6.81 18.72
C THR A 72 4.40 -6.20 17.35
N TRP A 73 4.19 -4.89 17.24
CA TRP A 73 4.35 -4.14 16.00
C TRP A 73 5.21 -2.90 16.22
N VAL A 74 6.06 -2.63 15.27
CA VAL A 74 6.86 -1.39 15.26
C VAL A 74 5.94 -0.21 14.94
N THR A 75 6.19 0.95 15.57
CA THR A 75 5.47 2.18 15.22
C THR A 75 5.54 2.46 13.71
N PRO A 76 4.42 2.69 13.03
CA PRO A 76 4.43 2.96 11.60
C PRO A 76 5.33 4.12 11.20
N SER A 77 6.01 3.98 10.07
CA SER A 77 6.87 5.02 9.48
C SER A 77 6.38 5.40 8.09
N GLU A 78 6.51 6.67 7.73
CA GLU A 78 6.04 7.19 6.46
C GLU A 78 7.00 6.87 5.31
N ILE A 79 6.46 6.32 4.21
CA ILE A 79 7.20 5.98 2.98
C ILE A 79 6.65 6.68 1.73
N THR A 80 5.80 7.68 1.89
CA THR A 80 5.13 8.41 0.79
C THR A 80 6.12 8.89 -0.28
N LYS A 81 7.28 9.40 0.14
CA LYS A 81 8.27 10.01 -0.76
C LYS A 81 8.79 9.06 -1.85
N THR A 82 8.87 7.77 -1.57
CA THR A 82 9.43 6.75 -2.48
C THR A 82 8.36 5.93 -3.18
N THR A 83 7.13 5.96 -2.68
CA THR A 83 6.03 5.09 -3.14
C THR A 83 4.90 5.82 -3.84
N LYS A 84 4.88 7.16 -3.80
CA LYS A 84 3.81 7.99 -4.37
C LYS A 84 4.37 9.09 -5.26
N LYS A 85 3.78 9.29 -6.44
CA LYS A 85 4.19 10.39 -7.33
C LYS A 85 3.57 11.72 -6.89
N PRO A 86 4.26 12.84 -7.11
CA PRO A 86 3.66 14.16 -7.02
C PRO A 86 2.40 14.24 -7.90
N GLY A 87 1.37 14.92 -7.42
CA GLY A 87 0.10 15.07 -8.13
C GLY A 87 -0.90 13.92 -7.95
N TRP A 88 -0.51 12.81 -7.31
CA TRP A 88 -1.47 11.81 -6.90
C TRP A 88 -2.23 12.29 -5.66
N GLY A 89 -3.56 12.16 -5.69
CA GLY A 89 -4.44 12.54 -4.57
C GLY A 89 -4.70 11.38 -3.62
N TRP A 90 -5.80 10.67 -3.86
CA TRP A 90 -6.13 9.44 -3.15
C TRP A 90 -5.06 8.36 -3.35
N TYR A 91 -4.95 7.48 -2.38
CA TYR A 91 -4.04 6.35 -2.43
C TYR A 91 -4.55 5.25 -1.50
N ALA A 92 -4.60 4.02 -1.96
CA ALA A 92 -4.87 2.88 -1.12
C ALA A 92 -3.83 1.79 -1.33
N THR A 93 -3.46 1.11 -0.25
CA THR A 93 -2.71 -0.15 -0.29
C THR A 93 -3.69 -1.31 -0.25
N GLY A 94 -3.51 -2.32 -1.12
CA GLY A 94 -4.46 -3.41 -1.28
C GLY A 94 -5.56 -3.09 -2.31
N PRO A 95 -6.76 -3.67 -2.14
CA PRO A 95 -7.20 -4.52 -1.02
C PRO A 95 -6.53 -5.90 -0.98
N GLY A 96 -6.72 -6.61 0.13
CA GLY A 96 -6.25 -7.98 0.31
C GLY A 96 -4.81 -8.07 0.82
N VAL A 97 -3.95 -8.80 0.14
CA VAL A 97 -2.59 -9.12 0.58
C VAL A 97 -1.56 -8.87 -0.50
N GLY A 98 -0.34 -8.54 -0.09
CA GLY A 98 0.83 -8.58 -0.96
C GLY A 98 1.36 -10.00 -1.13
N ILE A 99 2.35 -10.14 -2.00
CA ILE A 99 3.05 -11.42 -2.24
C ILE A 99 4.55 -11.25 -2.13
N GLN A 100 5.25 -12.35 -1.85
CA GLN A 100 6.68 -12.46 -2.10
C GLN A 100 6.92 -13.27 -3.36
N ILE A 101 7.71 -12.73 -4.29
CA ILE A 101 8.08 -13.42 -5.53
C ILE A 101 8.91 -14.67 -5.21
N LYS A 102 8.50 -15.81 -5.74
CA LYS A 102 9.14 -17.11 -5.47
C LYS A 102 10.17 -17.50 -6.54
N HIS A 103 10.08 -16.94 -7.75
CA HIS A 103 10.84 -17.39 -8.91
C HIS A 103 11.45 -16.22 -9.69
N GLY A 104 12.40 -16.55 -10.57
CA GLY A 104 13.00 -15.59 -11.48
C GLY A 104 13.99 -14.61 -10.85
N PRO A 105 14.37 -13.56 -11.60
CA PRO A 105 15.43 -12.64 -11.21
C PRO A 105 15.07 -11.75 -10.01
N HIS A 106 13.78 -11.64 -9.68
CA HIS A 106 13.29 -10.87 -8.55
C HIS A 106 12.79 -11.74 -7.39
N LYS A 107 13.27 -12.99 -7.32
CA LYS A 107 12.95 -13.88 -6.20
C LYS A 107 13.31 -13.21 -4.86
N GLY A 108 12.36 -13.24 -3.94
CA GLY A 108 12.46 -12.58 -2.62
C GLY A 108 11.84 -11.20 -2.55
N ARG A 109 11.57 -10.54 -3.70
CA ARG A 109 10.89 -9.24 -3.74
C ARG A 109 9.52 -9.33 -3.08
N LEU A 110 9.25 -8.40 -2.19
CA LEU A 110 7.91 -8.17 -1.64
C LEU A 110 7.15 -7.21 -2.57
N VAL A 111 5.91 -7.53 -2.90
CA VAL A 111 5.07 -6.71 -3.80
C VAL A 111 3.72 -6.46 -3.15
N ILE A 112 3.29 -5.20 -3.14
CA ILE A 112 1.99 -4.75 -2.65
C ILE A 112 1.20 -4.15 -3.80
N PRO A 113 -0.03 -4.61 -4.07
CA PRO A 113 -0.95 -3.94 -4.98
C PRO A 113 -1.45 -2.65 -4.36
N CYS A 114 -1.68 -1.64 -5.17
CA CYS A 114 -2.14 -0.32 -4.73
C CYS A 114 -2.98 0.35 -5.82
N ASP A 115 -3.76 1.34 -5.42
CA ASP A 115 -4.42 2.26 -6.35
C ASP A 115 -4.15 3.72 -5.98
N HIS A 116 -4.47 4.62 -6.91
CA HIS A 116 -4.33 6.06 -6.71
C HIS A 116 -5.27 6.84 -7.62
N SER A 117 -5.66 8.03 -7.18
CA SER A 117 -6.25 9.02 -8.07
C SER A 117 -5.17 9.98 -8.59
N TYR A 118 -5.35 10.44 -9.82
CA TYR A 118 -4.44 11.39 -10.46
C TYR A 118 -5.23 12.35 -11.37
N ASP A 119 -4.62 13.49 -11.69
CA ASP A 119 -5.12 14.41 -12.70
C ASP A 119 -4.70 13.92 -14.09
N ASP A 120 -5.62 14.00 -15.04
CA ASP A 120 -5.49 13.44 -16.38
C ASP A 120 -4.50 14.19 -17.28
N GLN A 121 -4.14 15.43 -17.01
CA GLN A 121 -3.42 16.24 -18.00
C GLN A 121 -2.11 16.89 -17.54
N ASN A 122 -1.92 17.26 -16.29
CA ASN A 122 -0.72 18.00 -15.88
C ASN A 122 -0.29 17.81 -14.42
N GLY A 123 -0.77 16.81 -13.72
CA GLY A 123 -0.49 16.63 -12.29
C GLY A 123 -1.09 17.71 -11.40
N LYS A 124 -2.14 18.39 -11.89
CA LYS A 124 -2.92 19.35 -11.12
C LYS A 124 -4.37 18.90 -11.15
N LEU A 125 -4.89 18.56 -9.99
CA LEU A 125 -6.32 18.32 -9.81
C LEU A 125 -7.10 19.60 -10.16
N GLN A 126 -7.36 19.83 -11.42
CA GLN A 126 -8.17 20.95 -11.88
C GLN A 126 -9.63 20.51 -12.03
N GLY A 127 -10.42 20.85 -11.02
CA GLY A 127 -11.83 21.18 -11.16
C GLY A 127 -12.76 20.21 -11.88
N GLY A 128 -12.47 18.91 -11.99
CA GLY A 128 -13.43 17.98 -12.53
C GLY A 128 -12.93 16.76 -13.30
N GLY A 129 -11.66 16.67 -13.60
CA GLY A 129 -11.09 15.53 -14.30
C GLY A 129 -10.09 14.75 -13.44
N PHE A 130 -10.56 13.85 -12.61
CA PHE A 130 -9.70 12.86 -11.99
C PHE A 130 -9.91 11.49 -12.61
N GLU A 131 -8.85 10.73 -12.69
CA GLU A 131 -8.86 9.33 -13.11
C GLU A 131 -8.27 8.48 -12.00
N PHE A 132 -8.60 7.20 -12.03
CA PHE A 132 -7.96 6.21 -11.18
C PHE A 132 -6.92 5.40 -11.95
N GLY A 133 -5.87 5.00 -11.23
CA GLY A 133 -4.82 4.11 -11.70
C GLY A 133 -4.50 3.05 -10.66
N ALA A 134 -4.22 1.83 -11.12
CA ALA A 134 -3.62 0.79 -10.31
C ALA A 134 -2.09 0.88 -10.41
N HIS A 135 -1.39 0.43 -9.37
CA HIS A 135 0.06 0.34 -9.37
C HIS A 135 0.53 -0.70 -8.34
N SER A 136 1.80 -1.00 -8.36
CA SER A 136 2.43 -1.76 -7.29
C SER A 136 3.50 -0.93 -6.59
N ILE A 137 3.80 -1.29 -5.36
CA ILE A 137 5.04 -0.92 -4.69
C ILE A 137 5.78 -2.18 -4.28
N HIS A 138 7.08 -2.10 -4.15
CA HIS A 138 7.89 -3.27 -3.85
C HIS A 138 9.08 -2.96 -2.95
N SER A 139 9.62 -4.01 -2.33
CA SER A 139 10.87 -4.01 -1.60
C SER A 139 11.76 -5.16 -2.09
N ASP A 140 13.04 -4.86 -2.32
CA ASP A 140 14.09 -5.82 -2.70
C ASP A 140 15.05 -6.14 -1.54
N ASP A 141 14.82 -5.55 -0.37
CA ASP A 141 15.71 -5.58 0.78
C ASP A 141 14.99 -6.00 2.06
N HIS A 142 14.10 -6.99 1.93
CA HIS A 142 13.34 -7.56 3.05
C HIS A 142 12.46 -6.53 3.79
N GLY A 143 11.91 -5.54 3.06
CA GLY A 143 11.02 -4.51 3.61
C GLY A 143 11.71 -3.28 4.19
N ASN A 144 13.04 -3.22 4.21
CA ASN A 144 13.77 -2.06 4.77
C ASN A 144 13.53 -0.79 3.95
N THR A 145 13.43 -0.90 2.63
CA THR A 145 13.03 0.20 1.75
C THR A 145 11.91 -0.22 0.79
N TRP A 146 11.05 0.75 0.43
CA TRP A 146 9.93 0.55 -0.47
C TRP A 146 9.99 1.54 -1.61
N GLN A 147 9.65 1.07 -2.82
CA GLN A 147 9.74 1.84 -4.06
C GLN A 147 8.48 1.66 -4.89
N LEU A 148 8.16 2.69 -5.67
CA LEU A 148 7.10 2.63 -6.67
C LEU A 148 7.47 1.64 -7.78
N GLY A 149 6.54 0.73 -8.11
CA GLY A 149 6.67 -0.25 -9.18
C GLY A 149 5.92 0.14 -10.46
N GLY A 150 5.35 -0.86 -11.12
CA GLY A 150 4.56 -0.68 -12.33
C GLY A 150 3.27 0.11 -12.09
N VAL A 151 2.86 0.91 -13.08
CA VAL A 151 1.63 1.71 -13.05
C VAL A 151 0.76 1.36 -14.25
N ILE A 152 -0.51 1.06 -14.01
CA ILE A 152 -1.51 0.73 -15.04
C ILE A 152 -2.52 1.86 -15.09
N ARG A 153 -2.75 2.42 -16.28
CA ARG A 153 -3.69 3.51 -16.57
C ARG A 153 -4.31 3.33 -17.96
N PRO A 154 -5.40 4.02 -18.30
CA PRO A 154 -6.37 4.70 -17.42
C PRO A 154 -7.43 3.73 -16.90
N LYS A 155 -8.35 4.24 -16.04
CA LYS A 155 -9.58 3.54 -15.62
C LYS A 155 -9.33 2.19 -14.92
N THR A 156 -8.25 2.10 -14.17
CA THR A 156 -7.96 1.01 -13.24
C THR A 156 -8.09 1.53 -11.81
N ASN A 157 -8.34 0.65 -10.86
CA ASN A 157 -8.55 1.00 -9.47
C ASN A 157 -8.00 -0.12 -8.57
N GLU A 158 -8.71 -0.51 -7.55
CA GLU A 158 -8.33 -1.63 -6.66
C GLU A 158 -7.88 -2.85 -7.45
N CYS A 159 -6.78 -3.44 -7.06
CA CYS A 159 -6.16 -4.53 -7.78
C CYS A 159 -5.54 -5.58 -6.85
N GLN A 160 -5.18 -6.71 -7.42
CA GLN A 160 -4.44 -7.77 -6.76
C GLN A 160 -3.25 -8.18 -7.61
N VAL A 161 -2.27 -8.81 -6.97
CA VAL A 161 -1.07 -9.34 -7.62
C VAL A 161 -0.99 -10.85 -7.42
N VAL A 162 -0.56 -11.56 -8.46
CA VAL A 162 -0.30 -12.99 -8.42
C VAL A 162 0.89 -13.32 -9.30
N GLU A 163 1.75 -14.22 -8.85
CA GLU A 163 2.87 -14.72 -9.66
C GLU A 163 2.35 -15.75 -10.67
N LEU A 164 2.47 -15.44 -11.98
CA LEU A 164 1.88 -16.26 -13.04
C LEU A 164 2.77 -17.41 -13.50
N ASN A 165 4.07 -17.27 -13.39
CA ASN A 165 5.01 -18.22 -13.95
C ASN A 165 6.13 -18.58 -12.96
N ALA A 166 6.19 -19.86 -12.62
CA ALA A 166 7.17 -20.40 -11.69
C ALA A 166 8.64 -20.32 -12.16
N THR A 167 8.90 -19.96 -13.40
CA THR A 167 10.27 -19.92 -13.93
C THR A 167 10.86 -18.52 -14.02
N ASN A 168 10.04 -17.50 -14.23
CA ASN A 168 10.52 -16.12 -14.45
C ASN A 168 9.94 -15.06 -13.51
N GLY A 169 9.01 -15.42 -12.61
CA GLY A 169 8.42 -14.47 -11.66
C GLY A 169 7.55 -13.39 -12.31
N SER A 170 6.89 -13.68 -13.42
CA SER A 170 5.93 -12.74 -14.03
C SER A 170 4.72 -12.52 -13.13
N LEU A 171 4.24 -11.27 -13.08
CA LEU A 171 3.07 -10.81 -12.34
C LEU A 171 1.91 -10.52 -13.29
#